data_e635f3ac719899374f9ed588afb72741
#
_entry.id   e635f3ac719899374f9ed588afb72741
#
_cell.length_a   1.000
_cell.length_b   1.000
_cell.length_c   1.000
_cell.angle_alpha   90.00
_cell.angle_beta   90.00
_cell.angle_gamma   90.00
#
_symmetry.space_group_name_H-M   'P 1'
#
loop_
_entity.id
_entity.type
_entity.pdbx_description
1 polymer ?
#
loop_
_entity_poly.entity_id
_entity_poly.type
_entity_poly.pdbx_seq_one_letter_code
_entity_poly.pdbx_strand_id
1 'polypeptide(L)'
;MFQRKYLIFLAVLSAVALAWSGGWFWLADKLRSDIASFVNAQRDNGIVLDWSDMRISGFPIRFDTTFENPQATRTTADTRISWAGAATAIRPFIEGPGIVSFDAPGRHQFDIRNRDTDISIDTNADSLQGRLAFDTFGQPRGLRGRAAPLTARLEDGPEITTAETAFDWEMHTNPSAGESLSVVLKQIDLTAIPVDETVATTFGQTIQTVSGRATLRGPLDPAALDAASLTRWRDSGGTLELESFNLIWGPLRIAGDGTLSVDPTLQPVGAFSARIAGLDRLLDLLEERGQIPRQQAALARIGLAVLLRTPANGGPAEARLPVTLQDRVLSIGPIPLLTLEPIIWN
;
A
#
# COMPACT_ATOMS: atom_id res chain seq x y z
N MET A 1 -13.33 26.98 61.10
CA MET A 1 -13.89 25.71 60.55
C MET A 1 -13.69 25.57 59.03
N PHE A 2 -13.74 26.61 58.24
CA PHE A 2 -13.55 26.62 56.80
C PHE A 2 -12.13 26.18 56.36
N GLN A 3 -11.06 26.73 56.98
CA GLN A 3 -9.66 26.43 56.59
C GLN A 3 -9.29 24.95 56.72
N ARG A 4 -9.82 24.24 57.69
CA ARG A 4 -9.49 22.81 57.90
C ARG A 4 -10.12 21.93 56.78
N LYS A 5 -11.26 22.30 56.25
CA LYS A 5 -11.90 21.58 55.15
C LYS A 5 -11.10 21.76 53.84
N TYR A 6 -10.56 22.96 53.56
CA TYR A 6 -9.69 23.21 52.42
C TYR A 6 -8.37 22.46 52.52
N LEU A 7 -7.77 22.39 53.71
CA LEU A 7 -6.55 21.62 53.93
C LEU A 7 -6.77 20.11 53.72
N ILE A 8 -7.87 19.56 54.16
CA ILE A 8 -8.25 18.14 53.93
C ILE A 8 -8.50 17.92 52.45
N PHE A 9 -9.23 18.81 51.80
CA PHE A 9 -9.47 18.69 50.34
C PHE A 9 -8.16 18.77 49.55
N LEU A 10 -7.27 19.70 49.87
CA LEU A 10 -5.94 19.80 49.22
C LEU A 10 -5.08 18.55 49.45
N ALA A 11 -5.08 17.99 50.67
CA ALA A 11 -4.37 16.78 50.98
C ALA A 11 -4.89 15.55 50.20
N VAL A 12 -6.20 15.42 50.08
CA VAL A 12 -6.84 14.37 49.27
C VAL A 12 -6.51 14.54 47.78
N LEU A 13 -6.61 15.75 47.26
CA LEU A 13 -6.25 16.04 45.86
C LEU A 13 -4.77 15.73 45.59
N SER A 14 -3.87 16.12 46.49
CA SER A 14 -2.44 15.80 46.39
C SER A 14 -2.18 14.29 46.45
N ALA A 15 -2.86 13.58 47.34
CA ALA A 15 -2.73 12.11 47.42
C ALA A 15 -3.21 11.41 46.15
N VAL A 16 -4.34 11.86 45.56
CA VAL A 16 -4.83 11.36 44.29
C VAL A 16 -3.84 11.66 43.15
N ALA A 17 -3.31 12.89 43.08
CA ALA A 17 -2.32 13.28 42.08
C ALA A 17 -1.03 12.44 42.18
N LEU A 18 -0.55 12.18 43.39
CA LEU A 18 0.63 11.35 43.63
C LEU A 18 0.37 9.90 43.27
N ALA A 19 -0.79 9.36 43.64
CA ALA A 19 -1.17 7.97 43.27
C ALA A 19 -1.30 7.82 41.76
N TRP A 20 -1.92 8.80 41.09
CA TRP A 20 -2.04 8.85 39.63
C TRP A 20 -0.65 8.95 38.96
N SER A 21 0.21 9.82 39.44
CA SER A 21 1.57 9.96 38.92
C SER A 21 2.37 8.68 39.10
N GLY A 22 2.32 8.07 40.27
CA GLY A 22 2.97 6.79 40.55
C GLY A 22 2.46 5.67 39.64
N GLY A 23 1.15 5.61 39.43
CA GLY A 23 0.51 4.66 38.52
C GLY A 23 0.95 4.85 37.07
N TRP A 24 1.05 6.11 36.61
CA TRP A 24 1.52 6.44 35.26
C TRP A 24 2.97 6.00 35.04
N PHE A 25 3.89 6.33 35.95
CA PHE A 25 5.29 5.94 35.84
C PHE A 25 5.49 4.42 35.91
N TRP A 26 4.73 3.74 36.76
CA TRP A 26 4.72 2.28 36.82
C TRP A 26 4.26 1.65 35.51
N LEU A 27 3.19 2.19 34.90
CA LEU A 27 2.67 1.71 33.61
C LEU A 27 3.63 2.01 32.46
N ALA A 28 4.32 3.17 32.48
CA ALA A 28 5.35 3.51 31.51
C ALA A 28 6.54 2.54 31.57
N ASP A 29 6.96 2.15 32.79
CA ASP A 29 8.03 1.18 32.97
C ASP A 29 7.61 -0.23 32.51
N LYS A 30 6.37 -0.61 32.83
CA LYS A 30 5.80 -1.86 32.34
C LYS A 30 5.74 -1.88 30.81
N LEU A 31 5.32 -0.79 30.16
CA LEU A 31 5.31 -0.67 28.70
C LEU A 31 6.71 -0.87 28.10
N ARG A 32 7.76 -0.31 28.72
CA ARG A 32 9.15 -0.57 28.30
C ARG A 32 9.50 -2.06 28.37
N SER A 33 9.14 -2.71 29.47
CA SER A 33 9.39 -4.14 29.64
C SER A 33 8.63 -4.98 28.62
N ASP A 34 7.37 -4.63 28.35
CA ASP A 34 6.53 -5.33 27.38
C ASP A 34 7.08 -5.15 25.95
N ILE A 35 7.56 -3.95 25.58
CA ILE A 35 8.24 -3.69 24.29
C ILE A 35 9.52 -4.55 24.19
N ALA A 36 10.34 -4.59 25.24
CA ALA A 36 11.57 -5.40 25.24
C ALA A 36 11.25 -6.91 25.08
N SER A 37 10.20 -7.37 25.73
CA SER A 37 9.73 -8.76 25.61
C SER A 37 9.21 -9.07 24.21
N PHE A 38 8.47 -8.14 23.61
CA PHE A 38 8.00 -8.25 22.23
C PHE A 38 9.17 -8.32 21.23
N VAL A 39 10.17 -7.44 21.37
CA VAL A 39 11.37 -7.44 20.51
C VAL A 39 12.12 -8.77 20.59
N ASN A 40 12.26 -9.33 21.79
CA ASN A 40 12.90 -10.63 21.97
C ASN A 40 12.09 -11.76 21.29
N ALA A 41 10.77 -11.76 21.46
CA ALA A 41 9.89 -12.72 20.78
C ALA A 41 9.94 -12.59 19.24
N GLN A 42 10.05 -11.36 18.70
CA GLN A 42 10.20 -11.17 17.27
C GLN A 42 11.55 -11.68 16.75
N ARG A 43 12.61 -11.58 17.56
CA ARG A 43 13.94 -12.11 17.20
C ARG A 43 13.92 -13.63 17.03
N ASP A 44 13.16 -14.34 17.85
CA ASP A 44 12.96 -15.78 17.71
C ASP A 44 12.20 -16.16 16.42
N ASN A 45 11.41 -15.21 15.86
CA ASN A 45 10.74 -15.33 14.57
C ASN A 45 11.59 -14.81 13.38
N GLY A 46 12.88 -14.54 13.58
CA GLY A 46 13.80 -14.04 12.55
C GLY A 46 13.65 -12.55 12.22
N ILE A 47 12.93 -11.79 13.06
CA ILE A 47 12.77 -10.34 12.89
C ILE A 47 13.61 -9.62 13.96
N VAL A 48 14.58 -8.85 13.53
CA VAL A 48 15.39 -7.99 14.39
C VAL A 48 14.84 -6.58 14.34
N LEU A 49 14.44 -6.06 15.50
CA LEU A 49 14.01 -4.67 15.68
C LEU A 49 15.07 -3.95 16.50
N ASP A 50 15.44 -2.73 16.07
CA ASP A 50 16.45 -1.89 16.73
C ASP A 50 16.09 -0.40 16.62
N TRP A 51 16.66 0.42 17.48
CA TRP A 51 16.51 1.88 17.49
C TRP A 51 17.63 2.51 18.32
N SER A 52 17.96 3.78 18.07
CA SER A 52 19.02 4.48 18.81
C SER A 52 18.57 4.99 20.18
N ASP A 53 17.30 5.38 20.33
CA ASP A 53 16.70 5.83 21.61
C ASP A 53 15.19 5.54 21.62
N MET A 54 14.64 5.35 22.81
CA MET A 54 13.21 5.18 23.03
C MET A 54 12.74 6.04 24.20
N ARG A 55 11.78 6.91 23.94
CA ARG A 55 11.18 7.81 24.93
C ARG A 55 9.69 7.57 25.08
N ILE A 56 9.22 7.45 26.31
CA ILE A 56 7.79 7.43 26.64
C ILE A 56 7.43 8.79 27.25
N SER A 57 6.43 9.44 26.69
CA SER A 57 5.95 10.77 27.06
C SER A 57 4.41 10.81 27.14
N GLY A 58 3.81 11.98 27.36
CA GLY A 58 2.36 12.13 27.38
C GLY A 58 1.73 12.12 28.77
N PHE A 59 2.56 12.16 29.86
CA PHE A 59 2.05 12.36 31.23
C PHE A 59 1.09 13.56 31.29
N PRO A 60 -0.01 13.48 32.02
CA PRO A 60 -0.47 12.35 32.84
C PRO A 60 -1.49 11.42 32.18
N ILE A 61 -1.82 11.59 30.89
CA ILE A 61 -3.03 11.00 30.31
C ILE A 61 -2.67 10.00 29.19
N ARG A 62 -1.56 10.20 28.46
CA ARG A 62 -1.19 9.43 27.27
C ARG A 62 0.15 8.71 27.45
N PHE A 63 0.37 7.74 26.56
CA PHE A 63 1.64 7.03 26.43
C PHE A 63 2.10 7.14 24.98
N ASP A 64 2.73 8.29 24.64
CA ASP A 64 3.35 8.49 23.34
C ASP A 64 4.77 7.90 23.40
N THR A 65 5.00 6.82 22.68
CA THR A 65 6.32 6.19 22.60
C THR A 65 7.00 6.59 21.31
N THR A 66 8.12 7.29 21.40
CA THR A 66 8.92 7.72 20.24
C THR A 66 10.17 6.87 20.14
N PHE A 67 10.41 6.33 18.96
CA PHE A 67 11.62 5.60 18.59
C PHE A 67 12.45 6.47 17.65
N GLU A 68 13.72 6.66 17.98
CA GLU A 68 14.66 7.41 17.14
C GLU A 68 15.42 6.42 16.25
N ASN A 69 15.46 6.71 14.95
CA ASN A 69 16.10 5.86 13.93
C ASN A 69 15.71 4.37 14.04
N PRO A 70 14.40 4.07 14.03
CA PRO A 70 13.97 2.68 14.14
C PRO A 70 14.38 1.89 12.89
N GLN A 71 14.74 0.63 13.12
CA GLN A 71 15.13 -0.31 12.08
C GLN A 71 14.43 -1.65 12.31
N ALA A 72 14.05 -2.29 11.20
CA ALA A 72 13.51 -3.65 11.22
C ALA A 72 14.20 -4.46 10.12
N THR A 73 14.67 -5.65 10.46
CA THR A 73 15.27 -6.58 9.49
C THR A 73 14.66 -7.96 9.67
N ARG A 74 14.15 -8.53 8.60
CA ARG A 74 13.73 -9.93 8.54
C ARG A 74 14.69 -10.67 7.62
N THR A 75 15.23 -11.77 8.10
CA THR A 75 16.11 -12.64 7.31
C THR A 75 15.49 -14.02 7.26
N THR A 76 15.26 -14.52 6.05
CA THR A 76 14.94 -15.91 5.74
C THR A 76 16.16 -16.60 5.14
N ALA A 77 16.05 -17.86 4.72
CA ALA A 77 17.17 -18.60 4.14
C ALA A 77 17.79 -17.90 2.91
N ASP A 78 16.96 -17.27 2.08
CA ASP A 78 17.38 -16.71 0.80
C ASP A 78 17.07 -15.21 0.63
N THR A 79 16.29 -14.60 1.53
CA THR A 79 15.85 -13.20 1.38
C THR A 79 16.10 -12.42 2.66
N ARG A 80 16.65 -11.21 2.52
CA ARG A 80 16.74 -10.21 3.57
C ARG A 80 15.89 -9.01 3.19
N ILE A 81 14.95 -8.67 4.07
CA ILE A 81 14.13 -7.46 3.96
C ILE A 81 14.51 -6.56 5.13
N SER A 82 14.90 -5.33 4.86
CA SER A 82 15.20 -4.33 5.88
C SER A 82 14.45 -3.04 5.64
N TRP A 83 14.10 -2.39 6.74
CA TRP A 83 13.53 -1.06 6.78
C TRP A 83 14.29 -0.23 7.80
N ALA A 84 14.57 1.01 7.46
CA ALA A 84 15.11 2.03 8.36
C ALA A 84 14.25 3.29 8.22
N GLY A 85 13.90 3.91 9.33
CA GLY A 85 13.02 5.07 9.34
C GLY A 85 13.56 6.23 10.14
N ALA A 86 12.98 7.41 9.92
CA ALA A 86 13.13 8.57 10.79
C ALA A 86 12.41 8.35 12.14
N ALA A 87 12.43 9.37 13.02
CA ALA A 87 11.74 9.27 14.31
C ALA A 87 10.27 8.90 14.13
N THR A 88 9.86 7.84 14.81
CA THR A 88 8.50 7.29 14.71
C THR A 88 7.83 7.32 16.07
N ALA A 89 6.71 8.03 16.17
CA ALA A 89 5.86 8.05 17.35
C ALA A 89 4.77 6.99 17.26
N ILE A 90 4.62 6.20 18.31
CA ILE A 90 3.60 5.15 18.43
C ILE A 90 2.69 5.49 19.61
N ARG A 91 1.38 5.41 19.39
CA ARG A 91 0.35 5.71 20.40
C ARG A 91 -0.57 4.50 20.56
N PRO A 92 -0.34 3.66 21.55
CA PRO A 92 -1.20 2.53 21.83
C PRO A 92 -2.52 2.99 22.51
N PHE A 93 -3.58 2.20 22.34
CA PHE A 93 -4.86 2.28 23.07
C PHE A 93 -5.73 3.55 22.85
N ILE A 94 -5.35 4.50 22.01
CA ILE A 94 -6.16 5.71 21.80
C ILE A 94 -7.51 5.37 21.13
N GLU A 95 -7.52 4.38 20.26
CA GLU A 95 -8.69 4.01 19.45
C GLU A 95 -9.32 2.66 19.86
N GLY A 96 -8.74 2.00 20.87
CA GLY A 96 -9.23 0.73 21.38
C GLY A 96 -8.14 -0.32 21.58
N PRO A 97 -8.47 -1.44 22.22
CA PRO A 97 -7.54 -2.54 22.40
C PRO A 97 -7.15 -3.15 21.04
N GLY A 98 -5.87 -3.47 20.87
CA GLY A 98 -5.36 -4.05 19.64
C GLY A 98 -5.16 -3.05 18.48
N ILE A 99 -5.37 -1.76 18.70
CA ILE A 99 -5.09 -0.72 17.69
C ILE A 99 -3.94 0.17 18.17
N VAL A 100 -2.96 0.34 17.30
CA VAL A 100 -1.79 1.18 17.53
C VAL A 100 -1.72 2.22 16.43
N SER A 101 -1.87 3.50 16.79
CA SER A 101 -1.67 4.60 15.85
C SER A 101 -0.19 4.95 15.78
N PHE A 102 0.29 5.32 14.60
CA PHE A 102 1.66 5.77 14.40
C PHE A 102 1.73 7.09 13.63
N ASP A 103 2.84 7.79 13.84
CA ASP A 103 3.21 9.03 13.15
C ASP A 103 4.71 8.95 12.86
N ALA A 104 5.07 8.91 11.58
CA ALA A 104 6.42 8.62 11.13
C ALA A 104 6.83 9.50 9.95
N PRO A 105 6.84 10.85 10.11
CA PRO A 105 7.29 11.75 9.06
C PRO A 105 8.79 11.58 8.79
N GLY A 106 9.21 11.98 7.60
CA GLY A 106 10.61 12.00 7.21
C GLY A 106 11.00 10.86 6.28
N ARG A 107 12.30 10.54 6.26
CA ARG A 107 12.87 9.56 5.34
C ARG A 107 12.73 8.15 5.87
N HIS A 108 12.34 7.24 4.95
CA HIS A 108 12.33 5.81 5.17
C HIS A 108 13.02 5.12 4.01
N GLN A 109 13.81 4.11 4.33
CA GLN A 109 14.50 3.27 3.36
C GLN A 109 14.04 1.83 3.51
N PHE A 110 13.74 1.20 2.39
CA PHE A 110 13.35 -0.21 2.30
C PHE A 110 14.35 -0.91 1.39
N ASP A 111 14.96 -1.99 1.87
CA ASP A 111 15.85 -2.82 1.06
C ASP A 111 15.34 -4.26 1.02
N ILE A 112 15.30 -4.83 -0.16
CA ILE A 112 14.96 -6.23 -0.40
C ILE A 112 16.13 -6.86 -1.16
N ARG A 113 16.80 -7.82 -0.53
CA ARG A 113 17.94 -8.49 -1.08
C ARG A 113 17.75 -10.00 -1.07
N ASN A 114 17.91 -10.62 -2.24
CA ASN A 114 18.03 -12.05 -2.40
C ASN A 114 19.19 -12.35 -3.38
N ARG A 115 19.33 -13.61 -3.84
CA ARG A 115 20.43 -14.00 -4.74
C ARG A 115 20.41 -13.25 -6.07
N ASP A 116 19.22 -12.88 -6.57
CA ASP A 116 19.00 -12.36 -7.91
C ASP A 116 18.42 -10.94 -7.91
N THR A 117 18.07 -10.42 -6.72
CA THR A 117 17.38 -9.14 -6.57
C THR A 117 18.03 -8.31 -5.48
N ASP A 118 18.41 -7.08 -5.80
CA ASP A 118 18.82 -6.04 -4.83
C ASP A 118 18.00 -4.78 -5.15
N ILE A 119 16.92 -4.58 -4.41
CA ILE A 119 16.03 -3.44 -4.60
C ILE A 119 16.14 -2.54 -3.38
N SER A 120 16.46 -1.27 -3.60
CA SER A 120 16.42 -0.23 -2.57
C SER A 120 15.40 0.85 -2.95
N ILE A 121 14.51 1.17 -2.01
CA ILE A 121 13.48 2.20 -2.17
C ILE A 121 13.67 3.24 -1.08
N ASP A 122 14.08 4.44 -1.48
CA ASP A 122 14.10 5.61 -0.61
C ASP A 122 12.77 6.34 -0.70
N THR A 123 12.16 6.64 0.45
CA THR A 123 10.94 7.45 0.51
C THR A 123 11.11 8.58 1.51
N ASN A 124 10.42 9.70 1.26
CA ASN A 124 10.32 10.78 2.22
C ASN A 124 8.90 11.34 2.22
N ALA A 125 8.33 11.52 3.42
CA ALA A 125 6.99 12.06 3.58
C ALA A 125 6.99 13.15 4.65
N ASP A 126 6.38 14.31 4.36
CA ASP A 126 6.22 15.37 5.36
C ASP A 126 5.23 14.95 6.45
N SER A 127 4.24 14.15 6.08
CA SER A 127 3.30 13.50 7.00
C SER A 127 3.11 12.04 6.58
N LEU A 128 3.39 11.12 7.48
CA LEU A 128 3.06 9.70 7.36
C LEU A 128 2.39 9.26 8.64
N GLN A 129 1.11 9.00 8.57
CA GLN A 129 0.28 8.62 9.72
C GLN A 129 -0.53 7.39 9.40
N GLY A 130 -0.80 6.59 10.42
CA GLY A 130 -1.62 5.40 10.23
C GLY A 130 -1.91 4.65 11.50
N ARG A 131 -2.48 3.46 11.28
CA ARG A 131 -2.92 2.54 12.33
C ARG A 131 -2.55 1.13 11.96
N LEU A 132 -2.04 0.41 12.94
CA LEU A 132 -1.85 -1.03 12.92
C LEU A 132 -2.92 -1.67 13.80
N ALA A 133 -3.60 -2.66 13.26
CA ALA A 133 -4.55 -3.49 14.00
C ALA A 133 -3.93 -4.87 14.25
N PHE A 134 -4.10 -5.36 15.47
CA PHE A 134 -3.60 -6.65 15.92
C PHE A 134 -4.77 -7.50 16.42
N ASP A 135 -4.67 -8.81 16.26
CA ASP A 135 -5.59 -9.74 16.89
C ASP A 135 -5.30 -9.94 18.39
N THR A 136 -6.09 -10.78 19.03
CA THR A 136 -5.92 -11.11 20.47
C THR A 136 -4.63 -11.85 20.79
N PHE A 137 -3.92 -12.38 19.79
CA PHE A 137 -2.63 -13.05 19.92
C PHE A 137 -1.46 -12.14 19.59
N GLY A 138 -1.73 -10.83 19.27
CA GLY A 138 -0.70 -9.86 18.91
C GLY A 138 -0.20 -9.99 17.46
N GLN A 139 -0.91 -10.74 16.61
CA GLN A 139 -0.55 -10.83 15.20
C GLN A 139 -1.15 -9.65 14.42
N PRO A 140 -0.41 -9.03 13.48
CA PRO A 140 -0.93 -7.94 12.67
C PRO A 140 -2.09 -8.43 11.80
N ARG A 141 -3.20 -7.70 11.83
CA ARG A 141 -4.43 -7.99 11.07
C ARG A 141 -4.80 -6.89 10.09
N GLY A 142 -4.21 -5.72 10.21
CA GLY A 142 -4.47 -4.64 9.29
C GLY A 142 -3.51 -3.47 9.47
N LEU A 143 -3.30 -2.76 8.38
CA LEU A 143 -2.55 -1.51 8.34
C LEU A 143 -3.32 -0.53 7.47
N ARG A 144 -3.63 0.63 8.01
CA ARG A 144 -4.21 1.74 7.26
C ARG A 144 -3.34 2.96 7.46
N GLY A 145 -3.02 3.66 6.38
CA GLY A 145 -2.19 4.85 6.49
C GLY A 145 -2.37 5.82 5.34
N ARG A 146 -1.79 6.99 5.55
CA ARG A 146 -1.73 8.08 4.59
C ARG A 146 -0.37 8.77 4.70
N ALA A 147 0.21 9.06 3.55
CA ALA A 147 1.40 9.89 3.40
C ALA A 147 1.09 11.08 2.49
N ALA A 148 1.53 12.29 2.86
CA ALA A 148 1.28 13.50 2.08
C ALA A 148 2.25 14.64 2.46
N PRO A 149 2.93 15.26 1.47
CA PRO A 149 3.30 14.65 0.20
C PRO A 149 4.26 13.48 0.42
N LEU A 150 4.36 12.60 -0.55
CA LEU A 150 5.31 11.48 -0.53
C LEU A 150 6.22 11.56 -1.74
N THR A 151 7.52 11.50 -1.54
CA THR A 151 8.49 11.25 -2.60
C THR A 151 9.02 9.83 -2.47
N ALA A 152 9.27 9.19 -3.59
CA ALA A 152 9.85 7.85 -3.64
C ALA A 152 10.88 7.76 -4.76
N ARG A 153 11.99 7.08 -4.51
CA ARG A 153 13.03 6.78 -5.49
C ARG A 153 13.40 5.31 -5.39
N LEU A 154 13.33 4.63 -6.51
CA LEU A 154 13.78 3.25 -6.64
C LEU A 154 15.23 3.25 -7.12
N GLU A 155 16.16 2.81 -6.29
CA GLU A 155 17.61 2.80 -6.59
C GLU A 155 18.09 4.18 -7.09
N ASP A 156 18.85 4.19 -8.22
CA ASP A 156 19.31 5.41 -8.89
C ASP A 156 18.28 5.97 -9.88
N GLY A 157 17.02 5.50 -9.82
CA GLY A 157 15.93 5.93 -10.67
C GLY A 157 15.48 7.37 -10.39
N PRO A 158 14.59 7.91 -11.22
CA PRO A 158 14.01 9.22 -10.98
C PRO A 158 13.18 9.24 -9.70
N GLU A 159 13.15 10.41 -9.07
CA GLU A 159 12.27 10.65 -7.94
C GLU A 159 10.84 10.84 -8.42
N ILE A 160 9.94 10.03 -7.88
CA ILE A 160 8.51 10.10 -8.14
C ILE A 160 7.85 10.78 -6.94
N THR A 161 7.00 11.78 -7.20
CA THR A 161 6.30 12.52 -6.16
C THR A 161 4.80 12.30 -6.26
N THR A 162 4.13 12.13 -5.14
CA THR A 162 2.67 12.11 -5.04
C THR A 162 2.20 13.09 -3.99
N ALA A 163 1.15 13.86 -4.30
CA ALA A 163 0.56 14.80 -3.34
C ALA A 163 -0.07 14.06 -2.14
N GLU A 164 -0.67 12.91 -2.40
CA GLU A 164 -1.23 12.05 -1.35
C GLU A 164 -1.16 10.58 -1.76
N THR A 165 -0.73 9.73 -0.84
CA THR A 165 -0.83 8.28 -0.95
C THR A 165 -1.62 7.75 0.24
N ALA A 166 -2.70 7.03 0.01
CA ALA A 166 -3.45 6.32 1.03
C ALA A 166 -3.35 4.82 0.76
N PHE A 167 -3.12 4.06 1.80
CA PHE A 167 -3.02 2.59 1.74
C PHE A 167 -3.80 1.96 2.89
N ASP A 168 -4.36 0.81 2.59
CA ASP A 168 -5.11 -0.01 3.54
C ASP A 168 -4.89 -1.47 3.17
N TRP A 169 -4.47 -2.30 4.11
CA TRP A 169 -4.54 -3.73 3.95
C TRP A 169 -5.19 -4.37 5.17
N GLU A 170 -5.91 -5.42 4.96
CA GLU A 170 -6.62 -6.13 6.01
C GLU A 170 -6.60 -7.64 5.75
N MET A 171 -6.24 -8.40 6.78
CA MET A 171 -6.27 -9.86 6.76
C MET A 171 -7.63 -10.33 7.25
N HIS A 172 -8.34 -11.05 6.40
CA HIS A 172 -9.62 -11.67 6.72
C HIS A 172 -9.45 -13.17 6.90
N THR A 173 -9.90 -13.70 8.02
CA THR A 173 -9.98 -15.13 8.24
C THR A 173 -11.41 -15.57 8.03
N ASN A 174 -11.66 -16.31 6.95
CA ASN A 174 -12.96 -16.95 6.68
C ASN A 174 -12.84 -18.45 6.97
N PRO A 175 -13.57 -19.00 7.94
CA PRO A 175 -13.51 -20.43 8.27
C PRO A 175 -13.82 -21.36 7.11
N SER A 176 -14.61 -20.89 6.12
CA SER A 176 -15.05 -21.68 4.96
C SER A 176 -14.20 -21.46 3.70
N ALA A 177 -13.45 -20.36 3.60
CA ALA A 177 -12.72 -19.97 2.40
C ALA A 177 -11.20 -19.81 2.63
N GLY A 178 -10.73 -20.01 3.85
CA GLY A 178 -9.34 -19.77 4.25
C GLY A 178 -9.04 -18.31 4.51
N GLU A 179 -7.76 -17.98 4.66
CA GLU A 179 -7.31 -16.62 4.84
C GLU A 179 -7.30 -15.86 3.51
N SER A 180 -7.66 -14.59 3.56
CA SER A 180 -7.57 -13.67 2.42
C SER A 180 -6.97 -12.34 2.86
N LEU A 181 -6.20 -11.73 1.97
CA LEU A 181 -5.57 -10.42 2.17
C LEU A 181 -6.22 -9.42 1.22
N SER A 182 -6.86 -8.39 1.77
CA SER A 182 -7.39 -7.27 1.00
C SER A 182 -6.39 -6.11 1.01
N VAL A 183 -6.10 -5.57 -0.16
CA VAL A 183 -5.20 -4.43 -0.33
C VAL A 183 -5.91 -3.32 -1.09
N VAL A 184 -5.85 -2.11 -0.56
CA VAL A 184 -6.35 -0.89 -1.21
C VAL A 184 -5.19 0.09 -1.31
N LEU A 185 -4.95 0.58 -2.51
CA LEU A 185 -4.00 1.66 -2.76
C LEU A 185 -4.71 2.80 -3.47
N LYS A 186 -4.49 4.02 -2.99
CA LYS A 186 -4.92 5.25 -3.65
C LYS A 186 -3.76 6.24 -3.69
N GLN A 187 -3.40 6.70 -4.87
CA GLN A 187 -2.43 7.76 -5.11
C GLN A 187 -3.09 8.90 -5.88
N ILE A 188 -2.75 10.14 -5.55
CA ILE A 188 -3.27 11.35 -6.15
C ILE A 188 -2.08 12.22 -6.58
N ASP A 189 -2.15 12.77 -7.80
CA ASP A 189 -1.13 13.63 -8.39
C ASP A 189 0.28 13.00 -8.38
N LEU A 190 0.38 11.79 -8.92
CA LEU A 190 1.66 11.12 -9.13
C LEU A 190 2.43 11.84 -10.25
N THR A 191 3.56 12.45 -9.92
CA THR A 191 4.39 13.26 -10.83
C THR A 191 5.75 12.63 -11.08
N ALA A 192 6.49 13.21 -12.03
CA ALA A 192 7.84 12.76 -12.41
C ALA A 192 7.92 11.31 -12.88
N ILE A 193 6.86 10.84 -13.57
CA ILE A 193 6.81 9.48 -14.11
C ILE A 193 7.88 9.34 -15.19
N PRO A 194 8.74 8.31 -15.14
CA PRO A 194 9.75 8.07 -16.16
C PRO A 194 9.10 7.51 -17.44
N VAL A 195 8.57 8.39 -18.27
CA VAL A 195 7.98 8.06 -19.58
C VAL A 195 8.75 8.77 -20.70
N ASP A 196 8.69 8.21 -21.90
CA ASP A 196 9.29 8.85 -23.06
C ASP A 196 8.61 10.19 -23.39
N GLU A 197 9.28 11.01 -24.18
CA GLU A 197 8.81 12.36 -24.54
C GLU A 197 7.44 12.35 -25.25
N THR A 198 7.17 11.34 -26.07
CA THR A 198 5.90 11.20 -26.78
C THR A 198 4.74 10.96 -25.82
N VAL A 199 4.94 10.07 -24.86
CA VAL A 199 3.96 9.77 -23.80
C VAL A 199 3.77 10.99 -22.92
N ALA A 200 4.86 11.62 -22.45
CA ALA A 200 4.82 12.81 -21.61
C ALA A 200 4.08 13.99 -22.29
N THR A 201 4.30 14.20 -23.59
CA THR A 201 3.59 15.24 -24.33
C THR A 201 2.11 14.91 -24.54
N THR A 202 1.74 13.65 -24.72
CA THR A 202 0.37 13.22 -24.99
C THR A 202 -0.49 13.16 -23.73
N PHE A 203 0.01 12.56 -22.66
CA PHE A 203 -0.73 12.32 -21.43
C PHE A 203 -0.36 13.28 -20.30
N GLY A 204 0.75 14.00 -20.43
CA GLY A 204 1.35 14.78 -19.35
C GLY A 204 2.28 13.93 -18.47
N GLN A 205 3.09 14.63 -17.69
CA GLN A 205 4.02 14.01 -16.72
C GLN A 205 3.35 13.70 -15.37
N THR A 206 2.06 13.95 -15.25
CA THR A 206 1.30 13.78 -14.01
C THR A 206 0.14 12.82 -14.23
N ILE A 207 0.11 11.72 -13.49
CA ILE A 207 -1.09 10.90 -13.32
C ILE A 207 -1.92 11.54 -12.21
N GLN A 208 -3.11 12.04 -12.52
CA GLN A 208 -3.96 12.73 -11.56
C GLN A 208 -4.50 11.80 -10.49
N THR A 209 -4.76 10.56 -10.85
CA THR A 209 -5.22 9.55 -9.88
C THR A 209 -4.86 8.16 -10.36
N VAL A 210 -4.32 7.36 -9.47
CA VAL A 210 -4.30 5.91 -9.59
C VAL A 210 -4.84 5.31 -8.30
N SER A 211 -5.77 4.38 -8.40
CA SER A 211 -6.29 3.68 -7.23
C SER A 211 -6.70 2.27 -7.59
N GLY A 212 -6.61 1.37 -6.63
CA GLY A 212 -7.02 -0.02 -6.79
C GLY A 212 -7.40 -0.66 -5.48
N ARG A 213 -8.28 -1.64 -5.58
CA ARG A 213 -8.61 -2.58 -4.51
C ARG A 213 -8.46 -3.98 -5.05
N ALA A 214 -7.69 -4.79 -4.35
CA ALA A 214 -7.49 -6.19 -4.70
C ALA A 214 -7.61 -7.07 -3.46
N THR A 215 -8.11 -8.29 -3.65
CA THR A 215 -8.18 -9.32 -2.62
C THR A 215 -7.44 -10.56 -3.10
N LEU A 216 -6.40 -10.92 -2.39
CA LEU A 216 -5.70 -12.19 -2.56
C LEU A 216 -6.45 -13.27 -1.79
N ARG A 217 -6.96 -14.29 -2.49
CA ARG A 217 -7.65 -15.42 -1.89
C ARG A 217 -6.77 -16.66 -1.90
N GLY A 218 -6.90 -17.46 -0.87
CA GLY A 218 -6.15 -18.69 -0.70
C GLY A 218 -4.91 -18.55 0.18
N PRO A 219 -4.31 -19.66 0.58
CA PRO A 219 -3.22 -19.70 1.55
C PRO A 219 -1.88 -19.35 0.88
N LEU A 220 -1.65 -18.06 0.61
CA LEU A 220 -0.38 -17.55 0.11
C LEU A 220 0.27 -16.67 1.17
N ASP A 221 1.50 -17.00 1.55
CA ASP A 221 2.34 -16.13 2.37
C ASP A 221 3.09 -15.14 1.46
N PRO A 222 2.75 -13.85 1.48
CA PRO A 222 3.44 -12.86 0.65
C PRO A 222 4.94 -12.72 0.95
N ALA A 223 5.39 -13.19 2.13
CA ALA A 223 6.78 -13.14 2.53
C ALA A 223 7.60 -14.37 2.08
N ALA A 224 6.93 -15.37 1.49
CA ALA A 224 7.53 -16.61 1.02
C ALA A 224 7.01 -16.95 -0.39
N LEU A 225 7.19 -16.02 -1.33
CA LEU A 225 6.78 -16.18 -2.73
C LEU A 225 7.82 -17.02 -3.50
N ASP A 226 7.76 -18.33 -3.35
CA ASP A 226 8.55 -19.31 -4.11
C ASP A 226 7.63 -20.19 -4.99
N ALA A 227 8.24 -20.97 -5.87
CA ALA A 227 7.51 -21.87 -6.78
C ALA A 227 6.62 -22.88 -6.04
N ALA A 228 7.04 -23.34 -4.87
CA ALA A 228 6.29 -24.34 -4.10
C ALA A 228 5.07 -23.71 -3.43
N SER A 229 5.18 -22.51 -2.87
CA SER A 229 4.05 -21.78 -2.26
C SER A 229 3.03 -21.34 -3.31
N LEU A 230 3.48 -20.86 -4.47
CA LEU A 230 2.61 -20.51 -5.59
C LEU A 230 1.90 -21.72 -6.18
N THR A 231 2.58 -22.86 -6.27
CA THR A 231 1.95 -24.13 -6.72
C THR A 231 0.83 -24.53 -5.76
N ARG A 232 1.09 -24.52 -4.45
CA ARG A 232 0.05 -24.84 -3.45
C ARG A 232 -1.12 -23.86 -3.50
N TRP A 233 -0.82 -22.56 -3.63
CA TRP A 233 -1.84 -21.53 -3.76
C TRP A 233 -2.72 -21.74 -4.98
N ARG A 234 -2.14 -21.96 -6.17
CA ARG A 234 -2.86 -22.30 -7.40
C ARG A 234 -3.72 -23.55 -7.23
N ASP A 235 -3.14 -24.62 -6.71
CA ASP A 235 -3.81 -25.93 -6.60
C ASP A 235 -4.95 -25.89 -5.56
N SER A 236 -4.90 -24.94 -4.62
CA SER A 236 -6.01 -24.66 -3.70
C SER A 236 -7.07 -23.71 -4.27
N GLY A 237 -7.01 -23.37 -5.57
CA GLY A 237 -7.94 -22.43 -6.20
C GLY A 237 -7.63 -20.95 -5.87
N GLY A 238 -6.39 -20.65 -5.58
CA GLY A 238 -5.95 -19.30 -5.26
C GLY A 238 -6.16 -18.31 -6.39
N THR A 239 -6.63 -17.12 -6.06
CA THR A 239 -6.88 -16.02 -7.00
C THR A 239 -6.49 -14.67 -6.40
N LEU A 240 -6.10 -13.75 -7.26
CA LEU A 240 -6.03 -12.32 -6.97
C LEU A 240 -7.22 -11.65 -7.66
N GLU A 241 -8.19 -11.22 -6.88
CA GLU A 241 -9.38 -10.52 -7.37
C GLU A 241 -9.10 -9.01 -7.35
N LEU A 242 -9.00 -8.40 -8.53
CA LEU A 242 -8.97 -6.95 -8.69
C LEU A 242 -10.42 -6.45 -8.68
N GLU A 243 -10.90 -6.02 -7.52
CA GLU A 243 -12.28 -5.56 -7.34
C GLU A 243 -12.54 -4.22 -8.04
N SER A 244 -11.52 -3.37 -8.08
CA SER A 244 -11.55 -2.10 -8.81
C SER A 244 -10.15 -1.61 -9.12
N PHE A 245 -10.02 -1.01 -10.28
CA PHE A 245 -8.86 -0.21 -10.68
C PHE A 245 -9.36 1.08 -11.32
N ASN A 246 -8.75 2.22 -11.00
CA ASN A 246 -9.05 3.50 -11.60
C ASN A 246 -7.76 4.26 -11.88
N LEU A 247 -7.66 4.79 -13.09
CA LEU A 247 -6.57 5.65 -13.55
C LEU A 247 -7.15 6.88 -14.24
N ILE A 248 -6.66 8.06 -13.87
CA ILE A 248 -6.88 9.31 -14.60
C ILE A 248 -5.52 9.84 -15.02
N TRP A 249 -5.27 9.87 -16.32
CA TRP A 249 -4.02 10.36 -16.86
C TRP A 249 -4.27 11.17 -18.14
N GLY A 250 -4.08 12.48 -18.04
CA GLY A 250 -4.42 13.40 -19.12
C GLY A 250 -5.87 13.25 -19.56
N PRO A 251 -6.12 12.97 -20.86
CA PRO A 251 -7.47 12.79 -21.37
C PRO A 251 -8.10 11.45 -20.97
N LEU A 252 -7.30 10.43 -20.61
CA LEU A 252 -7.77 9.09 -20.36
C LEU A 252 -8.34 8.91 -18.94
N ARG A 253 -9.46 8.20 -18.89
CA ARG A 253 -10.02 7.63 -17.67
C ARG A 253 -10.20 6.14 -17.90
N ILE A 254 -9.50 5.34 -17.12
CA ILE A 254 -9.54 3.89 -17.19
C ILE A 254 -10.08 3.37 -15.88
N ALA A 255 -11.12 2.56 -15.94
CA ALA A 255 -11.64 1.82 -14.80
C ALA A 255 -11.76 0.35 -15.16
N GLY A 256 -11.53 -0.54 -14.21
CA GLY A 256 -11.58 -1.97 -14.49
C GLY A 256 -11.68 -2.81 -13.24
N ASP A 257 -11.98 -4.08 -13.47
CA ASP A 257 -12.06 -5.16 -12.50
C ASP A 257 -11.65 -6.46 -13.18
N GLY A 258 -11.32 -7.48 -12.40
CA GLY A 258 -10.93 -8.76 -13.00
C GLY A 258 -10.33 -9.73 -12.00
N THR A 259 -9.86 -10.85 -12.53
CA THR A 259 -9.25 -11.91 -11.72
C THR A 259 -7.96 -12.38 -12.36
N LEU A 260 -6.94 -12.58 -11.53
CA LEU A 260 -5.64 -13.12 -11.89
C LEU A 260 -5.37 -14.39 -11.07
N SER A 261 -4.71 -15.36 -11.67
CA SER A 261 -4.13 -16.53 -11.03
C SER A 261 -2.81 -16.87 -11.73
N VAL A 262 -2.26 -18.06 -11.49
CA VAL A 262 -1.11 -18.56 -12.24
C VAL A 262 -1.44 -19.88 -12.95
N ASP A 263 -0.86 -20.07 -14.12
CA ASP A 263 -0.99 -21.28 -14.91
C ASP A 263 -0.11 -22.44 -14.36
N PRO A 264 -0.14 -23.64 -14.95
CA PRO A 264 0.72 -24.75 -14.52
C PRO A 264 2.21 -24.47 -14.57
N THR A 265 2.64 -23.50 -15.38
CA THR A 265 4.04 -23.04 -15.48
C THR A 265 4.34 -21.85 -14.55
N LEU A 266 3.41 -21.52 -13.64
CA LEU A 266 3.45 -20.41 -12.71
C LEU A 266 3.55 -19.04 -13.39
N GLN A 267 3.10 -18.94 -14.65
CA GLN A 267 2.98 -17.65 -15.30
C GLN A 267 1.60 -17.05 -15.02
N PRO A 268 1.49 -15.71 -14.94
CA PRO A 268 0.22 -15.06 -14.65
C PRO A 268 -0.80 -15.29 -15.77
N VAL A 269 -2.01 -15.65 -15.37
CA VAL A 269 -3.17 -15.83 -16.24
C VAL A 269 -4.36 -15.10 -15.65
N GLY A 270 -5.11 -14.36 -16.48
CA GLY A 270 -6.24 -13.59 -15.97
C GLY A 270 -7.16 -13.02 -17.03
N ALA A 271 -8.32 -12.59 -16.56
CA ALA A 271 -9.34 -11.93 -17.37
C ALA A 271 -9.85 -10.70 -16.62
N PHE A 272 -9.94 -9.58 -17.35
CA PHE A 272 -10.33 -8.29 -16.82
C PHE A 272 -11.34 -7.63 -17.73
N SER A 273 -12.14 -6.74 -17.15
CA SER A 273 -13.05 -5.85 -17.86
C SER A 273 -12.54 -4.42 -17.72
N ALA A 274 -12.22 -3.76 -18.83
CA ALA A 274 -11.77 -2.38 -18.80
C ALA A 274 -12.83 -1.45 -19.41
N ARG A 275 -13.08 -0.33 -18.77
CA ARG A 275 -13.87 0.80 -19.27
C ARG A 275 -12.91 1.96 -19.50
N ILE A 276 -12.86 2.45 -20.74
CA ILE A 276 -11.93 3.51 -21.13
C ILE A 276 -12.74 4.66 -21.71
N ALA A 277 -12.66 5.83 -21.09
CA ALA A 277 -13.23 7.07 -21.58
C ALA A 277 -12.11 8.04 -21.99
N GLY A 278 -12.43 9.02 -22.87
CA GLY A 278 -11.48 10.03 -23.34
C GLY A 278 -10.65 9.61 -24.55
N LEU A 279 -10.99 8.49 -25.19
CA LEU A 279 -10.30 8.02 -26.41
C LEU A 279 -10.48 8.96 -27.59
N ASP A 280 -11.63 9.63 -27.70
CA ASP A 280 -11.91 10.68 -28.66
C ASP A 280 -10.94 11.86 -28.52
N ARG A 281 -10.80 12.36 -27.29
CA ARG A 281 -9.87 13.45 -26.99
C ARG A 281 -8.41 13.03 -27.19
N LEU A 282 -8.08 11.78 -26.89
CA LEU A 282 -6.75 11.24 -27.17
C LEU A 282 -6.46 11.25 -28.66
N LEU A 283 -7.40 10.80 -29.50
CA LEU A 283 -7.26 10.85 -30.97
C LEU A 283 -7.08 12.28 -31.49
N ASP A 284 -7.83 13.24 -30.94
CA ASP A 284 -7.68 14.66 -31.31
C ASP A 284 -6.27 15.16 -31.01
N LEU A 285 -5.75 14.86 -29.82
CA LEU A 285 -4.39 15.26 -29.42
C LEU A 285 -3.31 14.62 -30.29
N LEU A 286 -3.45 13.34 -30.64
CA LEU A 286 -2.50 12.63 -31.49
C LEU A 286 -2.49 13.19 -32.91
N GLU A 287 -3.67 13.57 -33.47
CA GLU A 287 -3.81 14.23 -34.78
C GLU A 287 -3.24 15.66 -34.75
N GLU A 288 -3.62 16.49 -33.76
CA GLU A 288 -3.13 17.85 -33.57
C GLU A 288 -1.60 17.92 -33.49
N ARG A 289 -0.97 16.90 -32.93
CA ARG A 289 0.49 16.77 -32.78
C ARG A 289 1.17 16.08 -33.96
N GLY A 290 0.41 15.66 -34.98
CA GLY A 290 0.95 14.98 -36.15
C GLY A 290 1.49 13.55 -35.87
N GLN A 291 1.14 12.98 -34.75
CA GLN A 291 1.55 11.61 -34.38
C GLN A 291 0.77 10.55 -35.14
N ILE A 292 -0.44 10.90 -35.60
CA ILE A 292 -1.24 10.09 -36.54
C ILE A 292 -1.72 10.95 -37.71
N PRO A 293 -1.68 10.41 -38.95
CA PRO A 293 -2.26 11.08 -40.10
C PRO A 293 -3.77 11.28 -39.97
N ARG A 294 -4.30 12.37 -40.50
CA ARG A 294 -5.74 12.69 -40.46
C ARG A 294 -6.63 11.56 -40.99
N GLN A 295 -6.18 10.84 -42.00
CA GLN A 295 -6.92 9.73 -42.58
C GLN A 295 -7.02 8.56 -41.57
N GLN A 296 -5.95 8.27 -40.86
CA GLN A 296 -5.94 7.23 -39.83
C GLN A 296 -6.79 7.64 -38.62
N ALA A 297 -6.71 8.91 -38.20
CA ALA A 297 -7.55 9.43 -37.11
C ALA A 297 -9.06 9.32 -37.47
N ALA A 298 -9.43 9.62 -38.71
CA ALA A 298 -10.82 9.50 -39.17
C ALA A 298 -11.32 8.05 -39.16
N LEU A 299 -10.51 7.10 -39.61
CA LEU A 299 -10.84 5.66 -39.54
C LEU A 299 -10.94 5.18 -38.08
N ALA A 300 -10.02 5.61 -37.23
CA ALA A 300 -10.06 5.28 -35.81
C ALA A 300 -11.33 5.82 -35.11
N ARG A 301 -11.77 7.06 -35.46
CA ARG A 301 -13.03 7.61 -34.92
C ARG A 301 -14.25 6.80 -35.36
N ILE A 302 -14.29 6.31 -36.60
CA ILE A 302 -15.38 5.43 -37.06
C ILE A 302 -15.40 4.15 -36.28
N GLY A 303 -14.25 3.50 -36.08
CA GLY A 303 -14.14 2.28 -35.26
C GLY A 303 -14.54 2.55 -33.81
N LEU A 304 -14.07 3.65 -33.26
CA LEU A 304 -14.37 4.05 -31.87
C LEU A 304 -15.86 4.33 -31.66
N ALA A 305 -16.55 4.97 -32.63
CA ALA A 305 -17.98 5.23 -32.58
C ALA A 305 -18.84 3.97 -32.43
N VAL A 306 -18.36 2.82 -32.93
CA VAL A 306 -19.03 1.52 -32.75
C VAL A 306 -18.85 0.96 -31.35
N LEU A 307 -17.70 1.24 -30.72
CA LEU A 307 -17.33 0.71 -29.40
C LEU A 307 -17.85 1.58 -28.26
N LEU A 308 -17.93 2.89 -28.49
CA LEU A 308 -18.34 3.84 -27.46
C LEU A 308 -19.81 3.68 -27.10
N ARG A 309 -20.08 3.70 -25.79
CA ARG A 309 -21.43 3.71 -25.20
C ARG A 309 -21.50 4.83 -24.16
N THR A 310 -22.56 5.58 -24.18
CA THR A 310 -22.83 6.55 -23.12
C THR A 310 -23.43 5.80 -21.94
N PRO A 311 -22.82 5.89 -20.74
CA PRO A 311 -23.36 5.26 -19.54
C PRO A 311 -24.76 5.80 -19.20
N ALA A 312 -25.62 4.98 -18.62
CA ALA A 312 -26.99 5.34 -18.23
C ALA A 312 -27.07 6.51 -17.22
N ASN A 313 -25.98 6.73 -16.47
CA ASN A 313 -25.85 7.82 -15.50
C ASN A 313 -25.38 9.16 -16.12
N GLY A 314 -25.30 9.27 -17.44
CA GLY A 314 -24.93 10.51 -18.15
C GLY A 314 -23.44 10.85 -18.11
N GLY A 315 -22.56 9.91 -17.83
CA GLY A 315 -21.11 10.10 -17.89
C GLY A 315 -20.58 10.23 -19.32
N PRO A 316 -19.25 10.50 -19.49
CA PRO A 316 -18.61 10.52 -20.81
C PRO A 316 -18.75 9.16 -21.50
N ALA A 317 -18.77 9.18 -22.84
CA ALA A 317 -18.80 7.94 -23.62
C ALA A 317 -17.57 7.07 -23.31
N GLU A 318 -17.78 5.79 -23.07
CA GLU A 318 -16.75 4.83 -22.71
C GLU A 318 -16.77 3.62 -23.64
N ALA A 319 -15.57 3.07 -23.92
CA ALA A 319 -15.42 1.77 -24.55
C ALA A 319 -15.28 0.71 -23.44
N ARG A 320 -16.04 -0.37 -23.55
CA ARG A 320 -15.89 -1.55 -22.67
C ARG A 320 -15.16 -2.63 -23.44
N LEU A 321 -14.01 -2.99 -22.92
CA LEU A 321 -13.09 -3.89 -23.60
C LEU A 321 -12.70 -5.04 -22.66
N PRO A 322 -12.83 -6.30 -23.10
CA PRO A 322 -12.24 -7.41 -22.38
C PRO A 322 -10.72 -7.36 -22.52
N VAL A 323 -10.02 -7.53 -21.41
CA VAL A 323 -8.56 -7.65 -21.35
C VAL A 323 -8.23 -9.05 -20.83
N THR A 324 -7.38 -9.76 -21.53
CA THR A 324 -6.94 -11.11 -21.12
C THR A 324 -5.43 -11.16 -21.04
N LEU A 325 -4.95 -11.91 -20.07
CA LEU A 325 -3.56 -12.30 -19.95
C LEU A 325 -3.51 -13.82 -19.98
N GLN A 326 -2.97 -14.35 -21.06
CA GLN A 326 -2.83 -15.79 -21.26
C GLN A 326 -1.56 -16.07 -22.07
N ASP A 327 -0.85 -17.14 -21.72
CA ASP A 327 0.41 -17.52 -22.37
C ASP A 327 1.43 -16.34 -22.39
N ARG A 328 1.41 -15.54 -21.35
CA ARG A 328 2.20 -14.30 -21.19
C ARG A 328 1.83 -13.18 -22.17
N VAL A 329 0.77 -13.33 -22.95
CA VAL A 329 0.29 -12.30 -23.89
C VAL A 329 -0.87 -11.54 -23.25
N LEU A 330 -0.67 -10.22 -23.08
CA LEU A 330 -1.73 -9.31 -22.71
C LEU A 330 -2.45 -8.86 -23.97
N SER A 331 -3.77 -9.08 -24.03
CA SER A 331 -4.61 -8.75 -25.17
C SER A 331 -5.79 -7.88 -24.78
N ILE A 332 -6.22 -7.00 -25.68
CA ILE A 332 -7.51 -6.29 -25.58
C ILE A 332 -8.43 -6.83 -26.67
N GLY A 333 -9.48 -7.54 -26.28
CA GLY A 333 -10.29 -8.31 -27.22
C GLY A 333 -9.41 -9.26 -28.03
N PRO A 334 -9.48 -9.24 -29.37
CA PRO A 334 -8.65 -10.11 -30.21
C PRO A 334 -7.25 -9.54 -30.50
N ILE A 335 -6.89 -8.35 -29.98
CA ILE A 335 -5.66 -7.64 -30.31
C ILE A 335 -4.60 -7.88 -29.26
N PRO A 336 -3.49 -8.57 -29.57
CA PRO A 336 -2.36 -8.67 -28.65
C PRO A 336 -1.67 -7.31 -28.51
N LEU A 337 -1.37 -6.90 -27.27
CA LEU A 337 -0.71 -5.63 -26.98
C LEU A 337 0.77 -5.81 -26.68
N LEU A 338 1.08 -6.77 -25.80
CA LEU A 338 2.46 -7.04 -25.41
C LEU A 338 2.61 -8.48 -24.94
N THR A 339 3.83 -9.00 -25.03
CA THR A 339 4.22 -10.28 -24.46
C THR A 339 5.10 -10.00 -23.23
N LEU A 340 4.74 -10.57 -22.09
CA LEU A 340 5.50 -10.46 -20.85
C LEU A 340 6.73 -11.39 -20.89
N GLU A 341 7.82 -10.96 -20.32
CA GLU A 341 8.95 -11.85 -20.05
C GLU A 341 8.55 -12.94 -19.06
N PRO A 342 9.14 -14.16 -19.16
CA PRO A 342 8.84 -15.22 -18.19
C PRO A 342 9.25 -14.81 -16.79
N ILE A 343 8.34 -15.00 -15.82
CA ILE A 343 8.68 -14.84 -14.41
C ILE A 343 9.34 -16.11 -13.93
N ILE A 344 10.53 -15.98 -13.37
CA ILE A 344 11.30 -17.08 -12.77
C ILE A 344 11.08 -17.03 -11.27
N TRP A 345 10.48 -18.08 -10.73
CA TRP A 345 10.24 -18.23 -9.29
C TRP A 345 11.32 -19.16 -8.72
N ASN A 346 12.17 -18.61 -7.87
CA ASN A 346 13.26 -19.35 -7.23
C ASN A 346 12.84 -19.95 -5.89
#